data_2dd1e6ee97699530c75a0dfe572bd3a5
#
_entry.id   2dd1e6ee97699530c75a0dfe572bd3a5
#
_cell.length_a   1.000
_cell.length_b   1.000
_cell.length_c   1.000
_cell.angle_alpha   90.00
_cell.angle_beta   90.00
_cell.angle_gamma   90.00
#
_symmetry.space_group_name_H-M   'P 1'
#
loop_
_entity.id
_entity.type
_entity.pdbx_description
1 polymer ?
#
loop_
_entity_poly.entity_id
_entity_poly.type
_entity_poly.pdbx_seq_one_letter_code
_entity_poly.pdbx_strand_id
1 'polypeptide(L)'
;YLSPTPGKLNRRNLFKGLPAGAVASPSPLSSNFGAEPGSRKRGIKNGRINQSVVSWCYADHWSVEETCEQAKTLGCTSIELIDSKNWPTLKEYGLTCAISGIPVEGKPFIKGYNNPAYHPMLIEATKTAIDESADFGCPNVIAFTGYEENFSREEGAKNCVDGFKQVAGYAEEK
;
A
#
# COMPACT_ATOMS: atom_id res chain seq x y z
N TYR A 1 -45.72 -19.25 -3.85
CA TYR A 1 -44.73 -19.16 -4.94
C TYR A 1 -43.35 -19.29 -4.36
N LEU A 2 -42.77 -20.47 -4.47
CA LEU A 2 -41.40 -20.78 -4.02
C LEU A 2 -40.48 -20.65 -5.24
N SER A 3 -39.51 -19.73 -5.14
CA SER A 3 -38.42 -19.60 -6.11
C SER A 3 -37.34 -20.64 -5.85
N PRO A 4 -36.75 -21.29 -6.87
CA PRO A 4 -35.72 -22.29 -6.69
C PRO A 4 -34.33 -21.64 -6.48
N THR A 5 -33.61 -22.16 -5.52
CA THR A 5 -32.23 -21.85 -5.20
C THR A 5 -31.27 -22.35 -6.31
N PRO A 6 -30.29 -21.57 -6.78
CA PRO A 6 -29.32 -22.03 -7.75
C PRO A 6 -28.33 -23.02 -7.11
N GLY A 7 -28.28 -24.23 -7.67
CA GLY A 7 -27.35 -25.29 -7.25
C GLY A 7 -25.90 -24.96 -7.54
N LYS A 8 -25.03 -25.25 -6.56
CA LYS A 8 -23.56 -25.17 -6.69
C LYS A 8 -23.07 -26.14 -7.77
N LEU A 9 -22.49 -25.63 -8.85
CA LEU A 9 -21.78 -26.41 -9.84
C LEU A 9 -20.51 -27.04 -9.23
N ASN A 10 -20.52 -28.36 -9.10
CA ASN A 10 -19.39 -29.10 -8.59
C ASN A 10 -18.40 -29.39 -9.73
N ARG A 11 -17.22 -28.78 -9.73
CA ARG A 11 -16.18 -28.89 -10.77
C ARG A 11 -15.52 -30.28 -10.91
N ARG A 12 -15.98 -31.29 -10.19
CA ARG A 12 -15.36 -32.62 -10.18
C ARG A 12 -15.86 -33.60 -11.26
N ASN A 13 -16.85 -33.26 -12.06
CA ASN A 13 -17.48 -34.21 -13.02
C ASN A 13 -17.21 -33.90 -14.50
N LEU A 14 -16.23 -33.08 -14.86
CA LEU A 14 -15.98 -32.69 -16.25
C LEU A 14 -14.96 -33.56 -16.99
N PHE A 15 -14.44 -34.63 -16.37
CA PHE A 15 -13.45 -35.50 -16.99
C PHE A 15 -13.82 -36.99 -16.90
N LYS A 16 -14.99 -37.37 -17.45
CA LYS A 16 -15.29 -38.76 -17.75
C LYS A 16 -15.63 -38.87 -19.23
N GLY A 17 -14.65 -39.27 -20.03
CA GLY A 17 -14.88 -39.69 -21.42
C GLY A 17 -13.84 -39.18 -22.42
N LEU A 18 -12.57 -39.60 -22.30
CA LEU A 18 -11.62 -39.57 -23.39
C LEU A 18 -10.83 -40.90 -23.41
N PRO A 19 -10.65 -41.55 -24.57
CA PRO A 19 -9.95 -42.84 -24.67
C PRO A 19 -8.44 -42.68 -24.45
N ALA A 20 -7.85 -43.70 -23.84
CA ALA A 20 -6.43 -43.86 -23.65
C ALA A 20 -5.69 -43.95 -25.00
N GLY A 21 -4.81 -42.99 -25.24
CA GLY A 21 -3.91 -43.03 -26.39
C GLY A 21 -2.97 -41.81 -26.44
N ALA A 22 -1.70 -42.09 -26.24
CA ALA A 22 -0.55 -41.19 -26.35
C ALA A 22 -0.10 -40.51 -25.02
N VAL A 23 0.87 -41.19 -24.40
CA VAL A 23 1.72 -40.63 -23.35
C VAL A 23 2.68 -39.64 -24.01
N ALA A 24 2.30 -38.36 -24.04
CA ALA A 24 3.24 -37.28 -24.29
C ALA A 24 3.78 -36.82 -22.91
N SER A 25 5.07 -36.99 -22.70
CA SER A 25 5.79 -36.48 -21.54
C SER A 25 5.49 -34.97 -21.34
N PRO A 26 5.15 -34.51 -20.14
CA PRO A 26 5.04 -33.10 -19.91
C PRO A 26 6.45 -32.48 -20.00
N SER A 27 6.69 -31.74 -21.07
CA SER A 27 7.79 -30.79 -21.10
C SER A 27 7.60 -29.82 -19.94
N PRO A 28 8.63 -29.50 -19.15
CA PRO A 28 8.52 -28.46 -18.13
C PRO A 28 8.12 -27.17 -18.86
N LEU A 29 6.97 -26.59 -18.49
CA LEU A 29 6.63 -25.23 -18.83
C LEU A 29 7.73 -24.37 -18.25
N SER A 30 8.73 -24.11 -19.10
CA SER A 30 9.73 -23.09 -18.87
C SER A 30 8.98 -21.77 -18.78
N SER A 31 8.78 -21.30 -17.56
CA SER A 31 8.36 -19.93 -17.31
C SER A 31 9.52 -19.01 -17.69
N ASN A 32 9.70 -18.86 -19.03
CA ASN A 32 10.57 -17.82 -19.57
C ASN A 32 9.94 -16.43 -19.35
N PHE A 33 9.92 -15.98 -18.10
CA PHE A 33 9.96 -14.56 -17.78
C PHE A 33 11.41 -14.05 -17.76
N GLY A 34 12.22 -14.57 -18.66
CA GLY A 34 13.54 -14.06 -18.96
C GLY A 34 13.45 -12.99 -20.03
N ALA A 35 12.94 -11.81 -19.71
CA ALA A 35 13.25 -10.64 -20.52
C ALA A 35 14.69 -10.26 -20.24
N GLU A 36 15.53 -10.27 -21.28
CA GLU A 36 16.93 -9.81 -21.27
C GLU A 36 17.07 -8.52 -20.44
N PRO A 37 18.10 -8.38 -19.57
CA PRO A 37 18.28 -7.20 -18.73
C PRO A 37 18.53 -5.88 -19.49
N GLY A 38 18.53 -5.90 -20.81
CA GLY A 38 18.99 -4.77 -21.66
C GLY A 38 17.91 -3.91 -22.32
N SER A 39 16.60 -4.21 -22.24
CA SER A 39 15.62 -3.49 -23.07
C SER A 39 14.40 -2.92 -22.34
N ARG A 40 14.31 -2.97 -21.02
CA ARG A 40 13.20 -2.32 -20.32
C ARG A 40 13.39 -0.80 -20.41
N LYS A 41 12.67 -0.16 -21.33
CA LYS A 41 12.64 1.29 -21.44
C LYS A 41 12.10 1.85 -20.12
N ARG A 42 12.84 2.78 -19.50
CA ARG A 42 12.36 3.52 -18.34
C ARG A 42 10.95 4.06 -18.63
N GLY A 43 10.00 3.80 -17.74
CA GLY A 43 8.64 4.34 -17.85
C GLY A 43 8.66 5.87 -17.78
N ILE A 44 9.54 6.42 -16.93
CA ILE A 44 9.72 7.86 -16.74
C ILE A 44 10.77 8.38 -17.72
N LYS A 45 10.34 9.25 -18.63
CA LYS A 45 11.20 9.77 -19.72
C LYS A 45 11.87 11.10 -19.39
N ASN A 46 11.16 12.01 -18.75
CA ASN A 46 11.57 13.40 -18.61
C ASN A 46 12.03 13.82 -17.22
N GLY A 47 11.77 13.01 -16.20
CA GLY A 47 12.18 13.28 -14.81
C GLY A 47 11.66 14.59 -14.18
N ARG A 48 10.60 15.18 -14.77
CA ARG A 48 10.03 16.46 -14.30
C ARG A 48 9.12 16.30 -13.08
N ILE A 49 8.63 15.09 -12.85
CA ILE A 49 7.76 14.73 -11.73
C ILE A 49 8.41 13.53 -11.06
N ASN A 50 8.64 13.63 -9.76
CA ASN A 50 9.04 12.49 -8.95
C ASN A 50 7.84 11.55 -8.84
N GLN A 51 7.99 10.34 -9.35
CA GLN A 51 6.95 9.34 -9.29
C GLN A 51 7.30 8.30 -8.23
N SER A 52 6.27 7.77 -7.60
CA SER A 52 6.36 6.77 -6.56
C SER A 52 5.46 5.56 -6.86
N VAL A 53 5.70 4.51 -6.11
CA VAL A 53 4.88 3.28 -6.09
C VAL A 53 4.29 3.13 -4.71
N VAL A 54 3.00 2.81 -4.63
CA VAL A 54 2.35 2.51 -3.35
C VAL A 54 2.55 1.04 -3.00
N SER A 55 3.18 0.75 -1.86
CA SER A 55 3.64 -0.60 -1.50
C SER A 55 2.50 -1.63 -1.40
N TRP A 56 1.41 -1.29 -0.74
CA TRP A 56 0.31 -2.22 -0.48
C TRP A 56 -0.44 -2.66 -1.75
N CYS A 57 -0.32 -1.90 -2.86
CA CYS A 57 -0.93 -2.29 -4.13
C CYS A 57 -0.29 -3.56 -4.73
N TYR A 58 0.93 -3.89 -4.33
CA TYR A 58 1.72 -4.98 -4.90
C TYR A 58 2.12 -6.04 -3.87
N ALA A 59 1.78 -5.84 -2.60
CA ALA A 59 2.20 -6.69 -1.49
C ALA A 59 1.79 -8.18 -1.64
N ASP A 60 0.70 -8.46 -2.36
CA ASP A 60 0.27 -9.84 -2.66
C ASP A 60 1.05 -10.49 -3.82
N HIS A 61 1.90 -9.72 -4.51
CA HIS A 61 2.60 -10.15 -5.72
C HIS A 61 4.11 -10.07 -5.62
N TRP A 62 4.64 -9.10 -4.87
CA TRP A 62 6.07 -8.81 -4.78
C TRP A 62 6.52 -8.65 -3.34
N SER A 63 7.73 -9.11 -3.06
CA SER A 63 8.44 -8.75 -1.83
C SER A 63 8.80 -7.26 -1.84
N VAL A 64 9.31 -6.77 -0.71
CA VAL A 64 9.79 -5.37 -0.62
C VAL A 64 10.93 -5.13 -1.60
N GLU A 65 11.86 -6.07 -1.68
CA GLU A 65 13.02 -6.01 -2.58
C GLU A 65 12.58 -6.00 -4.04
N GLU A 66 11.68 -6.91 -4.42
CA GLU A 66 11.13 -6.95 -5.78
C GLU A 66 10.39 -5.65 -6.12
N THR A 67 9.63 -5.08 -5.17
CA THR A 67 8.98 -3.79 -5.35
C THR A 67 10.00 -2.68 -5.58
N CYS A 68 11.11 -2.67 -4.83
CA CYS A 68 12.21 -1.74 -5.01
C CYS A 68 12.85 -1.87 -6.41
N GLU A 69 13.11 -3.10 -6.86
CA GLU A 69 13.68 -3.37 -8.18
C GLU A 69 12.76 -2.88 -9.30
N GLN A 70 11.47 -3.14 -9.20
CA GLN A 70 10.50 -2.67 -10.19
C GLN A 70 10.38 -1.14 -10.17
N ALA A 71 10.31 -0.51 -9.00
CA ALA A 71 10.28 0.94 -8.87
C ALA A 71 11.50 1.58 -9.55
N LYS A 72 12.71 1.07 -9.30
CA LYS A 72 13.93 1.55 -9.98
C LYS A 72 13.89 1.35 -11.49
N THR A 73 13.45 0.18 -11.94
CA THR A 73 13.34 -0.13 -13.38
C THR A 73 12.41 0.86 -14.09
N LEU A 74 11.30 1.21 -13.44
CA LEU A 74 10.35 2.21 -13.94
C LEU A 74 10.90 3.63 -13.87
N GLY A 75 11.90 3.89 -13.04
CA GLY A 75 12.50 5.20 -12.81
C GLY A 75 11.81 5.98 -11.67
N CYS A 76 11.04 5.31 -10.82
CA CYS A 76 10.50 5.90 -9.60
C CYS A 76 11.62 6.24 -8.62
N THR A 77 11.38 7.25 -7.78
CA THR A 77 12.34 7.72 -6.78
C THR A 77 11.97 7.30 -5.36
N SER A 78 10.73 6.82 -5.16
CA SER A 78 10.21 6.51 -3.83
C SER A 78 9.16 5.40 -3.86
N ILE A 79 8.95 4.80 -2.67
CA ILE A 79 7.84 3.90 -2.38
C ILE A 79 7.04 4.52 -1.25
N GLU A 80 5.72 4.59 -1.40
CA GLU A 80 4.81 5.22 -0.44
C GLU A 80 4.13 4.19 0.45
N LEU A 81 3.73 4.61 1.65
CA LEU A 81 2.91 3.87 2.60
C LEU A 81 3.48 2.47 2.91
N ILE A 82 4.79 2.38 2.96
CA ILE A 82 5.52 1.20 3.39
C ILE A 82 5.92 1.35 4.85
N ASP A 83 5.80 0.27 5.63
CA ASP A 83 6.19 0.25 7.03
C ASP A 83 7.62 0.76 7.24
N SER A 84 7.85 1.58 8.27
CA SER A 84 9.16 2.14 8.61
C SER A 84 10.24 1.09 8.82
N LYS A 85 9.88 -0.11 9.30
CA LYS A 85 10.81 -1.25 9.40
C LYS A 85 11.48 -1.66 8.08
N ASN A 86 10.87 -1.33 6.94
CA ASN A 86 11.38 -1.62 5.60
C ASN A 86 12.17 -0.46 4.98
N TRP A 87 12.26 0.69 5.64
CA TRP A 87 12.98 1.84 5.12
C TRP A 87 14.49 1.62 4.93
N PRO A 88 15.17 0.81 5.76
CA PRO A 88 16.56 0.43 5.46
C PRO A 88 16.72 -0.21 4.08
N THR A 89 15.79 -1.11 3.70
CA THR A 89 15.78 -1.73 2.36
C THR A 89 15.63 -0.68 1.26
N LEU A 90 14.75 0.31 1.43
CA LEU A 90 14.62 1.40 0.44
C LEU A 90 15.94 2.13 0.22
N LYS A 91 16.68 2.44 1.31
CA LYS A 91 18.01 3.09 1.23
C LYS A 91 19.01 2.25 0.44
N GLU A 92 19.05 0.94 0.63
CA GLU A 92 19.94 0.02 -0.11
C GLU A 92 19.69 0.11 -1.62
N TYR A 93 18.45 0.28 -2.02
CA TYR A 93 18.07 0.47 -3.43
C TYR A 93 18.17 1.93 -3.90
N GLY A 94 18.56 2.87 -3.05
CA GLY A 94 18.63 4.30 -3.37
C GLY A 94 17.25 4.91 -3.61
N LEU A 95 16.22 4.40 -2.93
CA LEU A 95 14.85 4.90 -2.92
C LEU A 95 14.56 5.61 -1.60
N THR A 96 13.54 6.46 -1.61
CA THR A 96 13.01 7.13 -0.41
C THR A 96 11.57 6.70 -0.15
N CYS A 97 10.99 7.18 0.97
CA CYS A 97 9.55 7.16 1.21
C CYS A 97 9.02 8.57 0.98
N ALA A 98 8.07 8.76 0.08
CA ALA A 98 7.51 10.08 -0.22
C ALA A 98 6.42 10.49 0.79
N ILE A 99 5.70 9.51 1.33
CA ILE A 99 4.67 9.71 2.34
C ILE A 99 4.54 8.46 3.21
N SER A 100 4.58 8.64 4.52
CA SER A 100 4.35 7.58 5.50
C SER A 100 2.92 7.60 6.02
N GLY A 101 2.48 6.49 6.59
CA GLY A 101 1.21 6.38 7.31
C GLY A 101 1.41 6.47 8.82
N ILE A 102 0.34 6.79 9.55
CA ILE A 102 0.34 6.66 11.01
C ILE A 102 0.15 5.20 11.41
N PRO A 103 0.90 4.68 12.40
CA PRO A 103 0.82 3.29 12.85
C PRO A 103 -0.43 3.08 13.72
N VAL A 104 -1.55 2.76 13.08
CA VAL A 104 -2.81 2.43 13.77
C VAL A 104 -3.27 1.02 13.39
N GLU A 105 -3.83 0.29 14.36
CA GLU A 105 -4.37 -1.04 14.12
C GLU A 105 -5.61 -0.99 13.22
N GLY A 106 -5.70 -1.95 12.32
CA GLY A 106 -6.82 -2.12 11.39
C GLY A 106 -6.71 -1.22 10.18
N LYS A 107 -7.88 -0.75 9.70
CA LYS A 107 -7.93 0.13 8.52
C LYS A 107 -7.73 1.58 8.96
N PRO A 108 -6.63 2.23 8.58
CA PRO A 108 -6.22 3.54 9.12
C PRO A 108 -7.20 4.67 8.79
N PHE A 109 -8.04 4.51 7.76
CA PHE A 109 -9.00 5.52 7.33
C PHE A 109 -10.36 5.43 8.02
N ILE A 110 -10.63 4.41 8.87
CA ILE A 110 -11.90 4.27 9.58
C ILE A 110 -11.93 5.16 10.81
N LYS A 111 -10.94 4.99 11.70
CA LYS A 111 -10.79 5.81 12.90
C LYS A 111 -9.98 7.05 12.55
N GLY A 112 -10.59 8.21 12.63
CA GLY A 112 -9.94 9.44 12.24
C GLY A 112 -10.19 10.61 13.18
N TYR A 113 -9.61 11.74 12.82
CA TYR A 113 -9.63 12.95 13.63
C TYR A 113 -10.99 13.63 13.75
N ASN A 114 -12.00 13.19 12.97
CA ASN A 114 -13.37 13.67 13.12
C ASN A 114 -14.04 13.21 14.44
N ASN A 115 -13.51 12.17 15.07
CA ASN A 115 -14.02 11.65 16.33
C ASN A 115 -13.02 11.92 17.49
N PRO A 116 -13.36 12.82 18.44
CA PRO A 116 -12.47 13.16 19.55
C PRO A 116 -12.09 11.98 20.45
N ALA A 117 -12.90 10.92 20.49
CA ALA A 117 -12.59 9.72 21.25
C ALA A 117 -11.31 9.02 20.77
N TYR A 118 -10.94 9.23 19.52
CA TYR A 118 -9.72 8.66 18.93
C TYR A 118 -8.50 9.59 19.03
N HIS A 119 -8.68 10.87 19.39
CA HIS A 119 -7.59 11.85 19.43
C HIS A 119 -6.38 11.40 20.26
N PRO A 120 -6.53 10.86 21.51
CA PRO A 120 -5.35 10.47 22.29
C PRO A 120 -4.47 9.45 21.56
N MET A 121 -5.08 8.41 21.00
CA MET A 121 -4.38 7.37 20.23
C MET A 121 -3.78 7.94 18.93
N LEU A 122 -4.55 8.72 18.17
CA LEU A 122 -4.12 9.25 16.89
C LEU A 122 -3.00 10.28 17.03
N ILE A 123 -3.02 11.13 18.08
CA ILE A 123 -1.98 12.10 18.35
C ILE A 123 -0.65 11.42 18.63
N GLU A 124 -0.63 10.39 19.48
CA GLU A 124 0.58 9.62 19.77
C GLU A 124 1.10 8.90 18.52
N ALA A 125 0.22 8.22 17.79
CA ALA A 125 0.60 7.55 16.55
C ALA A 125 1.13 8.52 15.49
N THR A 126 0.53 9.72 15.38
CA THR A 126 0.98 10.75 14.45
C THR A 126 2.34 11.29 14.84
N LYS A 127 2.60 11.56 16.13
CA LYS A 127 3.92 11.99 16.60
C LYS A 127 5.00 10.95 16.35
N THR A 128 4.71 9.68 16.61
CA THR A 128 5.62 8.58 16.28
C THR A 128 5.96 8.57 14.77
N ALA A 129 4.95 8.68 13.92
CA ALA A 129 5.17 8.72 12.47
C ALA A 129 5.96 9.96 12.03
N ILE A 130 5.77 11.11 12.67
CA ILE A 130 6.53 12.34 12.42
C ILE A 130 8.02 12.12 12.78
N ASP A 131 8.30 11.57 13.96
CA ASP A 131 9.67 11.30 14.39
C ASP A 131 10.38 10.33 13.45
N GLU A 132 9.78 9.18 13.17
CA GLU A 132 10.34 8.20 12.23
C GLU A 132 10.56 8.80 10.83
N SER A 133 9.60 9.60 10.35
CA SER A 133 9.67 10.26 9.04
C SER A 133 10.79 11.29 8.99
N ALA A 134 10.96 12.10 10.01
CA ALA A 134 12.04 13.09 10.10
C ALA A 134 13.41 12.39 10.11
N ASP A 135 13.57 11.34 10.90
CA ASP A 135 14.83 10.58 10.99
C ASP A 135 15.20 9.90 9.66
N PHE A 136 14.20 9.46 8.91
CA PHE A 136 14.44 8.83 7.60
C PHE A 136 14.61 9.84 6.47
N GLY A 137 14.02 11.03 6.59
CA GLY A 137 13.91 12.03 5.55
C GLY A 137 12.66 11.85 4.66
N CYS A 138 11.59 11.27 5.21
CA CYS A 138 10.27 11.22 4.57
C CYS A 138 9.55 12.55 4.81
N PRO A 139 9.20 13.31 3.76
CA PRO A 139 8.71 14.69 3.94
C PRO A 139 7.26 14.80 4.37
N ASN A 140 6.50 13.71 4.32
CA ASN A 140 5.05 13.77 4.55
C ASN A 140 4.56 12.59 5.40
N VAL A 141 3.63 12.90 6.30
CA VAL A 141 2.85 11.91 7.06
C VAL A 141 1.38 12.07 6.70
N ILE A 142 0.72 10.98 6.28
CA ILE A 142 -0.72 11.01 6.01
C ILE A 142 -1.51 10.68 7.27
N ALA A 143 -2.52 11.49 7.58
CA ALA A 143 -3.53 11.23 8.58
C ALA A 143 -4.93 11.33 7.96
N PHE A 144 -5.91 10.67 8.56
CA PHE A 144 -7.25 10.57 8.01
C PHE A 144 -8.27 11.30 8.91
N THR A 145 -9.26 11.89 8.25
CA THR A 145 -10.41 12.47 8.96
C THR A 145 -11.29 11.40 9.59
N GLY A 146 -11.34 10.19 9.04
CA GLY A 146 -12.18 9.10 9.49
C GLY A 146 -13.48 8.98 8.70
N TYR A 147 -14.22 7.92 8.98
CA TYR A 147 -15.56 7.75 8.41
C TYR A 147 -16.56 8.66 9.11
N GLU A 148 -17.61 9.06 8.38
CA GLU A 148 -18.77 9.70 8.98
C GLU A 148 -19.41 8.72 9.97
N GLU A 149 -19.47 9.14 11.23
CA GLU A 149 -20.10 8.39 12.32
C GLU A 149 -21.34 9.17 12.77
N ASN A 150 -21.44 9.53 14.05
CA ASN A 150 -22.59 10.21 14.63
C ASN A 150 -22.41 11.74 14.71
N PHE A 151 -21.49 12.30 13.93
CA PHE A 151 -21.21 13.75 13.92
C PHE A 151 -21.76 14.38 12.63
N SER A 152 -22.27 15.61 12.73
CA SER A 152 -22.49 16.42 11.55
C SER A 152 -21.17 16.74 10.86
N ARG A 153 -21.20 17.13 9.58
CA ARG A 153 -19.98 17.51 8.85
C ARG A 153 -19.25 18.69 9.49
N GLU A 154 -19.99 19.64 10.02
CA GLU A 154 -19.47 20.81 10.72
C GLU A 154 -18.76 20.40 12.02
N GLU A 155 -19.37 19.53 12.81
CA GLU A 155 -18.77 18.99 14.03
C GLU A 155 -17.54 18.15 13.71
N GLY A 156 -17.64 17.25 12.73
CA GLY A 156 -16.50 16.43 12.29
C GLY A 156 -15.34 17.28 11.81
N ALA A 157 -15.60 18.33 11.03
CA ALA A 157 -14.55 19.26 10.58
C ALA A 157 -13.91 20.02 11.76
N LYS A 158 -14.73 20.51 12.71
CA LYS A 158 -14.22 21.18 13.91
C LYS A 158 -13.35 20.22 14.72
N ASN A 159 -13.79 18.99 14.95
CA ASN A 159 -13.04 17.98 15.67
C ASN A 159 -11.69 17.67 14.99
N CYS A 160 -11.67 17.56 13.65
CA CYS A 160 -10.43 17.40 12.90
C CYS A 160 -9.47 18.57 13.15
N VAL A 161 -9.94 19.82 13.08
CA VAL A 161 -9.11 21.01 13.36
C VAL A 161 -8.55 20.97 14.78
N ASP A 162 -9.38 20.64 15.75
CA ASP A 162 -8.97 20.57 17.17
C ASP A 162 -7.93 19.47 17.40
N GLY A 163 -8.04 18.35 16.70
CA GLY A 163 -7.05 17.26 16.75
C GLY A 163 -5.75 17.60 16.03
N PHE A 164 -5.81 18.09 14.79
CA PHE A 164 -4.62 18.42 14.01
C PHE A 164 -3.80 19.56 14.62
N LYS A 165 -4.41 20.53 15.28
CA LYS A 165 -3.69 21.57 16.01
C LYS A 165 -2.72 21.03 17.05
N GLN A 166 -2.96 19.82 17.58
CA GLN A 166 -2.13 19.23 18.62
C GLN A 166 -0.86 18.56 18.06
N VAL A 167 -0.80 18.37 16.75
CA VAL A 167 0.34 17.73 16.07
C VAL A 167 1.02 18.61 15.04
N ALA A 168 0.34 19.66 14.54
CA ALA A 168 0.87 20.53 13.50
C ALA A 168 2.17 21.24 13.94
N GLY A 169 2.17 21.89 15.11
CA GLY A 169 3.38 22.54 15.63
C GLY A 169 4.52 21.56 15.86
N TYR A 170 4.22 20.35 16.33
CA TYR A 170 5.22 19.30 16.49
C TYR A 170 5.83 18.88 15.14
N ALA A 171 5.03 18.79 14.08
CA ALA A 171 5.52 18.47 12.75
C ALA A 171 6.37 19.60 12.14
N GLU A 172 6.03 20.87 12.45
CA GLU A 172 6.80 22.04 11.97
C GLU A 172 8.18 22.17 12.63
N GLU A 173 8.35 21.60 13.83
CA GLU A 173 9.62 21.59 14.56
C GLU A 173 10.60 20.50 14.09
N LYS A 174 10.14 19.53 13.31
CA LYS A 174 10.92 18.38 12.83
C LYS A 174 11.33 18.52 11.37
#